data_28c5a1a15052176a563fad55ff9686f7
#
_entry.id   28c5a1a15052176a563fad55ff9686f7
#
_cell.length_a   1.000
_cell.length_b   1.000
_cell.length_c   1.000
_cell.angle_alpha   90.00
_cell.angle_beta   90.00
_cell.angle_gamma   90.00
#
_symmetry.space_group_name_H-M   'P 1'
#
loop_
_entity.id
_entity.type
_entity.pdbx_description
1 polymer ?
#
loop_
_entity_poly.entity_id
_entity_poly.type
_entity_poly.pdbx_seq_one_letter_code
_entity_poly.pdbx_strand_id
1 'polypeptide(L)'
;MKNTFLTLMIAAGTVFPVAVAAQYREPEKKDKQEVFYPQVSFDSLQAKKMLARGSATIKGVAFTKQKNGWGIKPLLGDRILANQIRVVLLPVTPYFNAWYQLRKEKENTRKRRYVYLSNDAYRYRLEAITNSSGEFTFPEMKPGTYFLQGFLPYTENKYYHEYTGTASDGYNRTNYYDLKQYSVNHEDRIEAFVEVKENGEIVKVKLH
;
A
#
# COMPACT_ATOMS: atom_id res chain seq x y z
N MET A 1 14.60 60.90 -67.83
CA MET A 1 14.01 59.59 -67.53
C MET A 1 14.75 59.05 -66.31
N LYS A 2 14.10 59.15 -65.12
CA LYS A 2 14.69 58.80 -63.79
C LYS A 2 14.22 57.40 -63.41
N ASN A 3 15.13 56.42 -63.31
CA ASN A 3 14.88 55.10 -62.81
C ASN A 3 15.09 55.12 -61.29
N THR A 4 14.01 54.87 -60.55
CA THR A 4 14.06 54.70 -59.11
C THR A 4 14.15 53.21 -58.77
N PHE A 5 15.32 52.80 -58.27
CA PHE A 5 15.51 51.43 -57.72
C PHE A 5 14.95 51.35 -56.29
N LEU A 6 13.98 50.51 -56.11
CA LEU A 6 13.40 50.23 -54.81
C LEU A 6 14.17 49.04 -54.19
N THR A 7 14.99 49.33 -53.19
CA THR A 7 15.76 48.29 -52.46
C THR A 7 14.90 47.67 -51.37
N LEU A 8 14.54 46.42 -51.53
CA LEU A 8 13.79 45.61 -50.56
C LEU A 8 14.76 45.07 -49.48
N MET A 9 14.73 45.60 -48.27
CA MET A 9 15.47 45.04 -47.14
C MET A 9 14.70 43.86 -46.56
N ILE A 10 15.24 42.65 -46.73
CA ILE A 10 14.76 41.43 -46.04
C ILE A 10 15.48 41.36 -44.68
N ALA A 11 14.72 41.62 -43.61
CA ALA A 11 15.20 41.42 -42.26
C ALA A 11 15.14 39.89 -41.93
N ALA A 12 16.30 39.25 -41.97
CA ALA A 12 16.44 37.86 -41.52
C ALA A 12 16.38 37.81 -39.96
N GLY A 13 15.22 37.50 -39.45
CA GLY A 13 15.06 37.22 -38.03
C GLY A 13 15.72 35.89 -37.65
N THR A 14 16.84 35.94 -36.95
CA THR A 14 17.50 34.76 -36.38
C THR A 14 16.72 34.27 -35.16
N VAL A 15 15.93 33.21 -35.33
CA VAL A 15 15.31 32.50 -34.25
C VAL A 15 16.41 31.67 -33.56
N PHE A 16 16.89 32.14 -32.42
CA PHE A 16 17.73 31.31 -31.54
C PHE A 16 16.87 30.28 -30.87
N PRO A 17 17.16 28.96 -31.02
CA PRO A 17 16.50 27.95 -30.23
C PRO A 17 16.94 28.11 -28.77
N VAL A 18 16.02 28.52 -27.90
CA VAL A 18 16.24 28.49 -26.47
C VAL A 18 16.26 27.01 -26.08
N ALA A 19 17.45 26.43 -25.95
CA ALA A 19 17.64 25.14 -25.38
C ALA A 19 17.22 25.21 -23.91
N VAL A 20 16.00 24.77 -23.61
CA VAL A 20 15.55 24.49 -22.24
C VAL A 20 16.35 23.29 -21.77
N ALA A 21 17.53 23.52 -21.21
CA ALA A 21 18.27 22.50 -20.47
C ALA A 21 17.43 22.19 -19.24
N ALA A 22 16.72 21.04 -19.26
CA ALA A 22 16.12 20.50 -18.07
C ALA A 22 17.25 20.26 -17.07
N GLN A 23 17.40 21.16 -16.10
CA GLN A 23 18.40 21.02 -15.05
C GLN A 23 18.06 19.79 -14.23
N TYR A 24 18.83 18.72 -14.38
CA TYR A 24 18.78 17.58 -13.47
C TYR A 24 19.12 18.08 -12.07
N ARG A 25 18.11 18.12 -11.20
CA ARG A 25 18.29 18.42 -9.78
C ARG A 25 18.55 17.11 -9.04
N GLU A 26 19.72 16.98 -8.47
CA GLU A 26 20.03 15.81 -7.65
C GLU A 26 19.05 15.74 -6.46
N PRO A 27 18.36 14.58 -6.24
CA PRO A 27 17.41 14.47 -5.14
C PRO A 27 18.09 14.73 -3.80
N GLU A 28 17.50 15.54 -2.95
CA GLU A 28 17.99 15.76 -1.60
C GLU A 28 18.03 14.43 -0.84
N LYS A 29 18.93 14.29 0.16
CA LYS A 29 19.07 13.04 0.96
C LYS A 29 17.75 12.55 1.54
N LYS A 30 16.87 13.46 1.95
CA LYS A 30 15.52 13.14 2.47
C LYS A 30 14.58 12.55 1.42
N ASP A 31 14.87 12.72 0.12
CA ASP A 31 14.06 12.22 -0.98
C ASP A 31 14.57 10.88 -1.52
N LYS A 32 15.74 10.43 -1.08
CA LYS A 32 16.30 9.11 -1.45
C LYS A 32 15.53 8.01 -0.75
N GLN A 33 15.03 7.07 -1.54
CA GLN A 33 14.43 5.84 -1.05
C GLN A 33 15.54 4.85 -0.70
N GLU A 34 15.50 4.30 0.52
CA GLU A 34 16.40 3.23 0.96
C GLU A 34 15.67 1.89 0.85
N VAL A 35 16.27 0.93 0.17
CA VAL A 35 15.72 -0.41 0.01
C VAL A 35 16.69 -1.43 0.62
N PHE A 36 16.13 -2.32 1.44
CA PHE A 36 16.88 -3.37 2.12
C PHE A 36 16.39 -4.76 1.69
N TYR A 37 17.31 -5.70 1.59
CA TYR A 37 17.02 -7.11 1.31
C TYR A 37 17.70 -7.99 2.35
N PRO A 38 17.13 -9.16 2.69
CA PRO A 38 17.80 -10.13 3.55
C PRO A 38 19.16 -10.53 2.97
N GLN A 39 20.13 -10.72 3.83
CA GLN A 39 21.49 -11.18 3.44
C GLN A 39 21.61 -12.72 3.43
N VAL A 40 20.52 -13.43 3.75
CA VAL A 40 20.45 -14.90 3.71
C VAL A 40 20.11 -15.34 2.29
N SER A 41 20.69 -16.42 1.82
CA SER A 41 20.36 -17.00 0.51
C SER A 41 18.95 -17.60 0.51
N PHE A 42 18.22 -17.42 -0.58
CA PHE A 42 16.90 -18.00 -0.76
C PHE A 42 16.99 -19.44 -1.27
N ASP A 43 16.40 -20.38 -0.52
CA ASP A 43 16.26 -21.77 -0.93
C ASP A 43 14.91 -22.00 -1.65
N SER A 44 14.98 -22.03 -2.97
CA SER A 44 13.82 -22.24 -3.83
C SER A 44 13.25 -23.65 -3.74
N LEU A 45 14.10 -24.66 -3.46
CA LEU A 45 13.65 -26.05 -3.32
C LEU A 45 12.82 -26.24 -2.04
N GLN A 46 13.26 -25.63 -0.95
CA GLN A 46 12.49 -25.63 0.29
C GLN A 46 11.13 -24.93 0.10
N ALA A 47 11.12 -23.76 -0.48
CA ALA A 47 9.89 -23.01 -0.74
C ALA A 47 8.93 -23.80 -1.65
N LYS A 48 9.43 -24.39 -2.73
CA LYS A 48 8.65 -25.25 -3.64
C LYS A 48 8.10 -26.47 -2.94
N LYS A 49 8.89 -27.13 -2.07
CA LYS A 49 8.44 -28.29 -1.28
C LYS A 49 7.29 -27.95 -0.34
N MET A 50 7.35 -26.79 0.31
CA MET A 50 6.28 -26.31 1.20
C MET A 50 4.99 -25.98 0.45
N LEU A 51 5.09 -25.38 -0.75
CA LEU A 51 3.94 -25.02 -1.58
C LEU A 51 3.45 -26.16 -2.49
N ALA A 52 4.06 -27.35 -2.44
CA ALA A 52 3.57 -28.48 -3.20
C ALA A 52 2.21 -28.94 -2.66
N ARG A 53 1.42 -29.59 -3.52
CA ARG A 53 0.07 -30.06 -3.16
C ARG A 53 0.08 -30.96 -1.93
N GLY A 54 -0.78 -30.63 -0.98
CA GLY A 54 -1.10 -31.37 0.22
C GLY A 54 -2.59 -31.70 0.27
N SER A 55 -3.13 -31.94 1.46
CA SER A 55 -4.55 -32.24 1.66
C SER A 55 -5.23 -31.29 2.66
N ALA A 56 -4.48 -30.44 3.35
CA ALA A 56 -5.05 -29.48 4.28
C ALA A 56 -5.63 -28.25 3.59
N THR A 57 -6.45 -27.49 4.29
CA THR A 57 -7.10 -26.28 3.77
C THR A 57 -6.99 -25.14 4.78
N ILE A 58 -6.54 -23.99 4.34
CA ILE A 58 -6.57 -22.76 5.12
C ILE A 58 -7.80 -21.96 4.68
N LYS A 59 -8.71 -21.66 5.60
CA LYS A 59 -9.87 -20.79 5.39
C LYS A 59 -9.75 -19.56 6.27
N GLY A 60 -9.98 -18.37 5.73
CA GLY A 60 -9.84 -17.15 6.49
C GLY A 60 -10.88 -16.11 6.18
N VAL A 61 -10.97 -15.11 7.07
CA VAL A 61 -11.74 -13.88 6.87
C VAL A 61 -10.78 -12.71 7.03
N ALA A 62 -10.68 -11.89 6.00
CA ALA A 62 -9.86 -10.70 5.95
C ALA A 62 -10.70 -9.45 6.26
N PHE A 63 -10.23 -8.61 7.18
CA PHE A 63 -10.90 -7.37 7.56
C PHE A 63 -9.93 -6.40 8.21
N THR A 64 -10.32 -5.13 8.28
CA THR A 64 -9.68 -4.14 9.14
C THR A 64 -10.73 -3.47 10.03
N LYS A 65 -10.29 -2.55 10.88
CA LYS A 65 -11.15 -1.68 11.67
C LYS A 65 -10.73 -0.24 11.45
N GLN A 66 -11.70 0.64 11.38
CA GLN A 66 -11.44 2.06 11.27
C GLN A 66 -10.63 2.54 12.48
N LYS A 67 -9.60 3.34 12.25
CA LYS A 67 -8.82 3.97 13.31
C LYS A 67 -9.61 5.12 13.92
N ASN A 68 -9.56 5.26 15.22
CA ASN A 68 -10.11 6.43 15.88
C ASN A 68 -9.24 7.69 15.63
N GLY A 69 -9.65 8.86 16.11
CA GLY A 69 -8.92 10.13 15.95
C GLY A 69 -7.47 10.10 16.49
N TRP A 70 -7.14 9.13 17.33
CA TRP A 70 -5.79 8.89 17.87
C TRP A 70 -4.98 7.89 17.04
N GLY A 71 -5.51 7.41 15.93
CA GLY A 71 -4.84 6.42 15.06
C GLY A 71 -4.88 4.98 15.59
N ILE A 72 -5.66 4.71 16.64
CA ILE A 72 -5.77 3.39 17.27
C ILE A 72 -7.00 2.67 16.72
N LYS A 73 -6.86 1.38 16.38
CA LYS A 73 -7.98 0.52 16.01
C LYS A 73 -8.69 0.03 17.29
N PRO A 74 -9.97 0.40 17.51
CA PRO A 74 -10.68 -0.01 18.71
C PRO A 74 -10.94 -1.51 18.74
N LEU A 75 -10.87 -2.12 19.91
CA LEU A 75 -11.11 -3.56 20.08
C LEU A 75 -12.53 -3.98 19.67
N LEU A 76 -13.52 -3.16 19.99
CA LEU A 76 -14.95 -3.37 19.70
C LEU A 76 -15.47 -2.60 18.47
N GLY A 77 -14.59 -2.00 17.66
CA GLY A 77 -14.98 -1.24 16.45
C GLY A 77 -15.53 -2.15 15.35
N ASP A 78 -16.38 -1.57 14.50
CA ASP A 78 -16.92 -2.23 13.32
C ASP A 78 -15.83 -2.73 12.38
N ARG A 79 -16.09 -3.87 11.76
CA ARG A 79 -15.17 -4.47 10.80
C ARG A 79 -15.45 -3.96 9.40
N ILE A 80 -14.41 -3.52 8.73
CA ILE A 80 -14.43 -3.25 7.29
C ILE A 80 -13.94 -4.54 6.63
N LEU A 81 -14.87 -5.26 6.01
CA LEU A 81 -14.57 -6.52 5.34
C LEU A 81 -13.77 -6.29 4.05
N ALA A 82 -12.82 -7.15 3.81
CA ALA A 82 -11.95 -7.09 2.64
C ALA A 82 -12.66 -7.66 1.41
N ASN A 83 -13.33 -6.81 0.64
CA ASN A 83 -14.03 -7.21 -0.58
C ASN A 83 -13.09 -7.18 -1.77
N GLN A 84 -12.97 -8.32 -2.48
CA GLN A 84 -12.20 -8.48 -3.72
C GLN A 84 -10.72 -8.04 -3.62
N ILE A 85 -10.10 -8.22 -2.45
CA ILE A 85 -8.67 -8.00 -2.33
C ILE A 85 -7.87 -9.29 -2.57
N ARG A 86 -6.63 -9.11 -2.99
CA ARG A 86 -5.67 -10.19 -3.12
C ARG A 86 -5.03 -10.48 -1.76
N VAL A 87 -5.15 -11.72 -1.31
CA VAL A 87 -4.40 -12.27 -0.18
C VAL A 87 -3.26 -13.12 -0.73
N VAL A 88 -2.04 -12.80 -0.31
CA VAL A 88 -0.82 -13.51 -0.67
C VAL A 88 -0.45 -14.43 0.48
N LEU A 89 -0.11 -15.68 0.16
CA LEU A 89 0.42 -16.66 1.10
C LEU A 89 1.87 -16.97 0.76
N LEU A 90 2.76 -16.80 1.72
CA LEU A 90 4.19 -17.07 1.62
C LEU A 90 4.61 -18.20 2.56
N PRO A 91 5.46 -19.14 2.13
CA PRO A 91 6.01 -20.16 3.03
C PRO A 91 7.01 -19.54 3.98
N VAL A 92 6.92 -19.86 5.27
CA VAL A 92 7.85 -19.39 6.30
C VAL A 92 9.15 -20.19 6.25
N THR A 93 10.09 -19.73 5.45
CA THR A 93 11.45 -20.28 5.31
C THR A 93 12.44 -19.49 6.16
N PRO A 94 13.69 -19.95 6.36
CA PRO A 94 14.73 -19.16 7.00
C PRO A 94 14.96 -17.80 6.33
N TYR A 95 14.90 -17.73 4.99
CA TYR A 95 14.96 -16.49 4.23
C TYR A 95 13.78 -15.55 4.57
N PHE A 96 12.55 -16.10 4.64
CA PHE A 96 11.37 -15.35 5.03
C PHE A 96 11.52 -14.77 6.45
N ASN A 97 11.99 -15.58 7.40
CA ASN A 97 12.22 -15.13 8.78
C ASN A 97 13.23 -13.99 8.85
N ALA A 98 14.34 -14.08 8.11
CA ALA A 98 15.33 -13.01 8.02
C ALA A 98 14.72 -11.71 7.42
N TRP A 99 13.90 -11.85 6.37
CA TRP A 99 13.16 -10.72 5.80
C TRP A 99 12.19 -10.10 6.82
N TYR A 100 11.44 -10.91 7.52
CA TYR A 100 10.44 -10.44 8.49
C TYR A 100 11.07 -9.70 9.66
N GLN A 101 12.20 -10.18 10.17
CA GLN A 101 12.97 -9.50 11.22
C GLN A 101 13.57 -8.18 10.69
N LEU A 102 14.24 -8.22 9.54
CA LEU A 102 14.80 -7.03 8.91
C LEU A 102 13.73 -5.96 8.67
N ARG A 103 12.53 -6.38 8.26
CA ARG A 103 11.37 -5.50 8.08
C ARG A 103 10.99 -4.82 9.39
N LYS A 104 10.89 -5.56 10.49
CA LYS A 104 10.59 -4.98 11.81
C LYS A 104 11.62 -3.95 12.27
N GLU A 105 12.88 -4.17 11.94
CA GLU A 105 13.99 -3.31 12.36
C GLU A 105 14.15 -2.06 11.48
N LYS A 106 14.02 -2.22 10.17
CA LYS A 106 14.44 -1.20 9.19
C LYS A 106 13.28 -0.49 8.50
N GLU A 107 12.12 -1.15 8.34
CA GLU A 107 11.01 -0.56 7.59
C GLU A 107 10.48 0.70 8.29
N ASN A 108 10.43 1.80 7.53
CA ASN A 108 9.86 3.06 7.99
C ASN A 108 9.39 3.87 6.78
N THR A 109 8.09 3.82 6.51
CA THR A 109 7.49 4.48 5.35
C THR A 109 7.63 6.00 5.39
N ARG A 110 7.61 6.60 6.60
CA ARG A 110 7.82 8.05 6.76
C ARG A 110 9.25 8.49 6.39
N LYS A 111 10.23 7.60 6.59
CA LYS A 111 11.63 7.81 6.21
C LYS A 111 11.97 7.21 4.85
N ARG A 112 10.96 6.74 4.10
CA ARG A 112 11.12 6.06 2.81
C ARG A 112 12.08 4.88 2.85
N ARG A 113 12.05 4.12 3.94
CA ARG A 113 12.81 2.89 4.13
C ARG A 113 11.90 1.70 3.93
N TYR A 114 12.27 0.83 2.98
CA TYR A 114 11.48 -0.34 2.60
C TYR A 114 12.32 -1.60 2.67
N VAL A 115 11.70 -2.69 3.04
CA VAL A 115 12.34 -4.01 3.08
C VAL A 115 11.56 -4.95 2.19
N TYR A 116 12.18 -5.40 1.10
CA TYR A 116 11.54 -6.28 0.13
C TYR A 116 12.09 -7.70 0.18
N LEU A 117 11.23 -8.65 -0.17
CA LEU A 117 11.67 -9.97 -0.60
C LEU A 117 12.39 -9.85 -1.94
N SER A 118 13.35 -10.72 -2.21
CA SER A 118 13.92 -10.83 -3.55
C SER A 118 12.81 -11.26 -4.55
N ASN A 119 12.98 -10.91 -5.81
CA ASN A 119 12.05 -11.32 -6.85
C ASN A 119 11.89 -12.84 -6.91
N ASP A 120 12.98 -13.58 -6.69
CA ASP A 120 12.95 -15.03 -6.68
C ASP A 120 12.12 -15.57 -5.51
N ALA A 121 12.30 -15.05 -4.31
CA ALA A 121 11.50 -15.44 -3.15
C ALA A 121 10.02 -15.09 -3.34
N TYR A 122 9.72 -13.93 -3.92
CA TYR A 122 8.35 -13.48 -4.14
C TYR A 122 7.60 -14.30 -5.19
N ARG A 123 8.28 -14.97 -6.11
CA ARG A 123 7.68 -15.92 -7.06
C ARG A 123 7.07 -17.14 -6.37
N TYR A 124 7.61 -17.55 -5.22
CA TYR A 124 7.12 -18.70 -4.45
C TYR A 124 6.04 -18.25 -3.48
N ARG A 125 4.86 -17.98 -4.02
CA ARG A 125 3.66 -17.60 -3.28
C ARG A 125 2.42 -18.23 -3.88
N LEU A 126 1.37 -18.32 -3.07
CA LEU A 126 0.02 -18.57 -3.53
C LEU A 126 -0.82 -17.31 -3.37
N GLU A 127 -1.87 -17.17 -4.17
CA GLU A 127 -2.75 -16.02 -4.13
C GLU A 127 -4.21 -16.48 -4.08
N ALA A 128 -5.02 -15.82 -3.28
CA ALA A 128 -6.46 -15.98 -3.24
C ALA A 128 -7.13 -14.59 -3.27
N ILE A 129 -8.33 -14.53 -3.88
CA ILE A 129 -9.14 -13.31 -3.88
C ILE A 129 -10.24 -13.49 -2.86
N THR A 130 -10.46 -12.48 -2.02
CA THR A 130 -11.55 -12.49 -1.05
C THR A 130 -12.90 -12.25 -1.73
N ASN A 131 -13.97 -12.85 -1.16
CA ASN A 131 -15.34 -12.53 -1.56
C ASN A 131 -15.87 -11.24 -0.86
N SER A 132 -17.15 -10.91 -1.08
CA SER A 132 -17.79 -9.74 -0.45
C SER A 132 -17.85 -9.79 1.08
N SER A 133 -17.77 -10.99 1.67
CA SER A 133 -17.70 -11.21 3.12
C SER A 133 -16.27 -11.24 3.66
N GLY A 134 -15.28 -10.95 2.83
CA GLY A 134 -13.85 -10.99 3.17
C GLY A 134 -13.29 -12.41 3.29
N GLU A 135 -14.04 -13.43 2.89
CA GLU A 135 -13.60 -14.82 3.01
C GLU A 135 -12.65 -15.21 1.88
N PHE A 136 -11.65 -16.03 2.22
CA PHE A 136 -10.70 -16.60 1.28
C PHE A 136 -10.35 -18.04 1.66
N THR A 137 -9.83 -18.79 0.70
CA THR A 137 -9.46 -20.20 0.90
C THR A 137 -8.18 -20.52 0.13
N PHE A 138 -7.26 -21.23 0.78
CA PHE A 138 -6.12 -21.90 0.15
C PHE A 138 -6.29 -23.41 0.34
N PRO A 139 -6.72 -24.13 -0.67
CA PRO A 139 -6.85 -25.58 -0.64
C PRO A 139 -5.50 -26.27 -0.86
N GLU A 140 -5.46 -27.57 -0.67
CA GLU A 140 -4.33 -28.45 -1.00
C GLU A 140 -3.01 -28.03 -0.32
N MET A 141 -3.08 -27.56 0.93
CA MET A 141 -1.92 -27.14 1.69
C MET A 141 -1.22 -28.32 2.36
N LYS A 142 0.10 -28.23 2.49
CA LYS A 142 0.93 -29.15 3.28
C LYS A 142 1.03 -28.67 4.73
N PRO A 143 1.35 -29.58 5.68
CA PRO A 143 1.78 -29.17 7.01
C PRO A 143 2.99 -28.23 6.94
N GLY A 144 2.95 -27.16 7.74
CA GLY A 144 3.99 -26.12 7.78
C GLY A 144 3.44 -24.78 8.23
N THR A 145 4.34 -23.83 8.39
CA THR A 145 3.99 -22.46 8.78
C THR A 145 3.97 -21.56 7.54
N TYR A 146 2.94 -20.74 7.44
CA TYR A 146 2.72 -19.82 6.33
C TYR A 146 2.42 -18.43 6.86
N PHE A 147 2.76 -17.44 6.06
CA PHE A 147 2.45 -16.04 6.33
C PHE A 147 1.45 -15.55 5.29
N LEU A 148 0.40 -14.92 5.76
CA LEU A 148 -0.66 -14.32 4.96
C LEU A 148 -0.53 -12.80 5.00
N GLN A 149 -0.67 -12.15 3.86
CA GLN A 149 -0.64 -10.70 3.74
C GLN A 149 -1.65 -10.22 2.71
N GLY A 150 -2.33 -9.13 3.01
CA GLY A 150 -3.18 -8.40 2.08
C GLY A 150 -3.11 -6.90 2.30
N PHE A 151 -3.51 -6.13 1.29
CA PHE A 151 -3.67 -4.69 1.39
C PHE A 151 -5.14 -4.36 1.21
N LEU A 152 -5.73 -3.75 2.23
CA LEU A 152 -7.15 -3.41 2.25
C LEU A 152 -7.33 -1.90 2.12
N PRO A 153 -7.70 -1.41 0.93
CA PRO A 153 -8.09 -0.02 0.77
C PRO A 153 -9.49 0.22 1.34
N TYR A 154 -9.67 1.34 2.03
CA TYR A 154 -10.97 1.79 2.49
C TYR A 154 -11.03 3.31 2.56
N THR A 155 -12.26 3.85 2.50
CA THR A 155 -12.50 5.29 2.55
C THR A 155 -13.20 5.65 3.86
N GLU A 156 -12.68 6.66 4.52
CA GLU A 156 -13.26 7.24 5.72
C GLU A 156 -13.89 8.60 5.39
N ASN A 157 -15.17 8.78 5.71
CA ASN A 157 -15.83 10.07 5.59
C ASN A 157 -15.64 10.85 6.90
N LYS A 158 -15.08 12.05 6.78
CA LYS A 158 -14.89 12.99 7.90
C LYS A 158 -15.72 14.23 7.71
N TYR A 159 -16.09 14.83 8.82
CA TYR A 159 -16.90 16.04 8.86
C TYR A 159 -16.15 17.15 9.57
N TYR A 160 -16.35 18.39 9.12
CA TYR A 160 -15.87 19.57 9.80
C TYR A 160 -16.92 20.70 9.69
N HIS A 161 -16.87 21.62 10.62
CA HIS A 161 -17.70 22.80 10.62
C HIS A 161 -16.97 23.94 9.93
N GLU A 162 -17.46 24.36 8.76
CA GLU A 162 -16.97 25.53 8.04
C GLU A 162 -17.68 26.77 8.55
N TYR A 163 -16.91 27.76 9.00
CA TYR A 163 -17.48 29.03 9.43
C TYR A 163 -18.05 29.77 8.21
N THR A 164 -19.33 30.16 8.29
CA THR A 164 -20.06 30.78 7.18
C THR A 164 -20.44 32.25 7.44
N GLY A 165 -20.33 32.71 8.70
CA GLY A 165 -20.59 34.09 9.02
C GLY A 165 -20.96 34.33 10.47
N THR A 166 -21.16 35.59 10.78
CA THR A 166 -21.62 36.05 12.11
C THR A 166 -22.76 37.04 11.94
N ALA A 167 -23.82 36.85 12.70
CA ALA A 167 -24.82 37.89 12.93
C ALA A 167 -24.64 38.54 14.30
N SER A 168 -24.92 39.83 14.43
CA SER A 168 -24.91 40.57 15.68
C SER A 168 -26.10 41.53 15.73
N ASP A 169 -26.77 41.54 16.84
CA ASP A 169 -27.87 42.48 17.15
C ASP A 169 -27.43 43.66 18.02
N GLY A 170 -26.10 43.81 18.22
CA GLY A 170 -25.51 44.84 19.06
C GLY A 170 -25.30 44.39 20.52
N TYR A 171 -26.00 43.35 20.99
CA TYR A 171 -25.89 42.77 22.32
C TYR A 171 -25.38 41.33 22.28
N ASN A 172 -25.82 40.57 21.28
CA ASN A 172 -25.43 39.17 21.09
C ASN A 172 -24.69 38.98 19.79
N ARG A 173 -23.81 38.00 19.75
CA ARG A 173 -23.05 37.58 18.55
C ARG A 173 -23.24 36.10 18.34
N THR A 174 -23.77 35.73 17.17
CA THR A 174 -23.99 34.32 16.80
C THR A 174 -23.13 33.98 15.57
N ASN A 175 -22.30 32.96 15.73
CA ASN A 175 -21.51 32.42 14.61
C ASN A 175 -22.27 31.28 13.96
N TYR A 176 -22.27 31.26 12.62
CA TYR A 176 -22.88 30.21 11.80
C TYR A 176 -21.82 29.33 11.21
N TYR A 177 -22.12 28.03 11.15
CA TYR A 177 -21.25 27.02 10.62
C TYR A 177 -22.03 26.05 9.75
N ASP A 178 -21.53 25.73 8.56
CA ASP A 178 -22.02 24.64 7.73
C ASP A 178 -21.25 23.36 8.02
N LEU A 179 -21.97 22.25 8.08
CA LEU A 179 -21.35 20.93 8.16
C LEU A 179 -20.89 20.50 6.77
N LYS A 180 -19.57 20.39 6.59
CA LYS A 180 -18.95 19.92 5.36
C LYS A 180 -18.40 18.51 5.55
N GLN A 181 -18.41 17.73 4.48
CA GLN A 181 -17.86 16.38 4.44
C GLN A 181 -16.69 16.31 3.48
N TYR A 182 -15.67 15.54 3.85
CA TYR A 182 -14.58 15.15 2.96
C TYR A 182 -14.24 13.68 3.18
N SER A 183 -13.68 13.04 2.15
CA SER A 183 -13.31 11.64 2.19
C SER A 183 -11.80 11.48 2.26
N VAL A 184 -11.32 10.57 3.10
CA VAL A 184 -9.90 10.22 3.24
C VAL A 184 -9.74 8.76 2.85
N ASN A 185 -8.87 8.49 1.89
CA ASN A 185 -8.53 7.13 1.49
C ASN A 185 -7.40 6.59 2.37
N HIS A 186 -7.59 5.39 2.85
CA HIS A 186 -6.65 4.63 3.65
C HIS A 186 -6.32 3.31 2.97
N GLU A 187 -5.15 2.77 3.27
CA GLU A 187 -4.77 1.40 2.92
C GLU A 187 -4.13 0.77 4.15
N ASP A 188 -4.72 -0.32 4.61
CA ASP A 188 -4.19 -1.07 5.75
C ASP A 188 -3.52 -2.35 5.25
N ARG A 189 -2.30 -2.59 5.71
CA ARG A 189 -1.62 -3.88 5.55
C ARG A 189 -2.12 -4.80 6.65
N ILE A 190 -2.78 -5.88 6.25
CA ILE A 190 -3.34 -6.92 7.12
C ILE A 190 -2.50 -8.17 7.01
N GLU A 191 -2.13 -8.77 8.14
CA GLU A 191 -1.14 -9.85 8.20
C GLU A 191 -1.51 -10.88 9.26
N ALA A 192 -1.20 -12.15 8.99
CA ALA A 192 -1.33 -13.22 9.96
C ALA A 192 -0.34 -14.35 9.66
N PHE A 193 0.17 -14.98 10.71
CA PHE A 193 0.80 -16.30 10.60
C PHE A 193 -0.24 -17.38 10.78
N VAL A 194 -0.11 -18.47 10.05
CA VAL A 194 -0.94 -19.66 10.14
C VAL A 194 -0.08 -20.90 10.11
N GLU A 195 -0.35 -21.83 11.00
CA GLU A 195 0.31 -23.13 11.07
C GLU A 195 -0.69 -24.21 10.69
N VAL A 196 -0.32 -25.05 9.74
CA VAL A 196 -1.00 -26.29 9.36
C VAL A 196 -0.19 -27.42 10.01
N LYS A 197 -0.79 -28.14 10.95
CA LYS A 197 -0.09 -29.19 11.71
C LYS A 197 -0.16 -30.54 11.03
N GLU A 198 -1.31 -30.88 10.48
CA GLU A 198 -1.58 -32.21 9.96
C GLU A 198 -2.17 -32.17 8.54
N ASN A 199 -1.99 -33.25 7.82
CA ASN A 199 -2.65 -33.48 6.55
C ASN A 199 -4.17 -33.58 6.71
N GLY A 200 -4.94 -32.96 5.81
CA GLY A 200 -6.42 -32.98 5.88
C GLY A 200 -7.01 -31.97 6.87
N GLU A 201 -6.19 -31.26 7.64
CA GLU A 201 -6.65 -30.22 8.58
C GLU A 201 -7.34 -29.06 7.87
N ILE A 202 -8.40 -28.53 8.51
CA ILE A 202 -9.01 -27.25 8.10
C ILE A 202 -8.66 -26.19 9.14
N VAL A 203 -7.69 -25.35 8.82
CA VAL A 203 -7.25 -24.27 9.70
C VAL A 203 -8.06 -23.02 9.41
N LYS A 204 -8.59 -22.37 10.46
CA LYS A 204 -9.31 -21.10 10.37
C LYS A 204 -8.43 -19.96 10.84
N VAL A 205 -8.33 -18.88 10.06
CA VAL A 205 -7.50 -17.71 10.37
C VAL A 205 -8.28 -16.41 10.21
N LYS A 206 -7.96 -15.41 11.04
CA LYS A 206 -8.43 -14.03 10.88
C LYS A 206 -7.24 -13.19 10.40
N LEU A 207 -7.41 -12.54 9.27
CA LEU A 207 -6.41 -11.69 8.65
C LEU A 207 -6.80 -10.22 8.91
N HIS A 208 -6.06 -9.52 9.78
CA HIS A 208 -6.42 -8.15 10.20
C HIS A 208 -5.23 -7.32 10.68
#